data_4162eaceb742002d7a4f61941e77e4fd
#
_entry.id   4162eaceb742002d7a4f61941e77e4fd
#
_cell.length_a   1.000
_cell.length_b   1.000
_cell.length_c   1.000
_cell.angle_alpha   90.00
_cell.angle_beta   90.00
_cell.angle_gamma   90.00
#
_symmetry.space_group_name_H-M   'P 1'
#
loop_
_entity.id
_entity.type
_entity.pdbx_description
1 polymer ?
#
loop_
_entity_poly.entity_id
_entity_poly.type
_entity_poly.pdbx_seq_one_letter_code
_entity_poly.pdbx_strand_id
1 'polypeptide(L)'
;MKSLNHSEAPYVETVRVQKIESPIYSVVVPVGNLYGARVRNCLRSLQLQTVGSLEVIVVDYGSTPENHRQLMVTLEPFDCTVFRFPTKDAWSMSLSRNIGLRRAKGEYVATLDADCVLMPIVLKFTLNIHRETPRLIMMAPYYLDENVEIEYINLPRDYERLRAGNPRYLKRSIGGFMSAPRSWWLKVRGFDERMKMYGCEDGDLCRRAEIDPEIENYVIEENCAPDIRFYHQWHPPMRLHKAIGEEAVNRQYEINQLIKKSEYSIRRNTGDWGMMV
;
A
#
# COMPACT_ATOMS: atom_id res chain seq x y z
N MET A 1 2.59 38.61 27.18
CA MET A 1 2.69 38.21 25.78
C MET A 1 3.05 36.74 25.73
N LYS A 2 2.07 35.89 25.48
CA LYS A 2 2.30 34.45 25.25
C LYS A 2 2.71 34.27 23.79
N SER A 3 3.89 33.71 23.55
CA SER A 3 4.36 33.34 22.23
C SER A 3 3.36 32.39 21.57
N LEU A 4 2.82 32.80 20.45
CA LEU A 4 2.07 31.91 19.53
C LEU A 4 3.07 30.85 19.07
N ASN A 5 2.87 29.60 19.52
CA ASN A 5 3.54 28.44 18.94
C ASN A 5 3.15 28.40 17.45
N HIS A 6 4.11 28.70 16.58
CA HIS A 6 4.01 28.32 15.18
C HIS A 6 3.87 26.79 15.16
N SER A 7 2.72 26.27 14.79
CA SER A 7 2.58 24.88 14.43
C SER A 7 3.51 24.65 13.23
N GLU A 8 4.60 23.93 13.45
CA GLU A 8 5.45 23.49 12.34
C GLU A 8 4.56 22.82 11.30
N ALA A 9 4.74 23.18 10.04
CA ALA A 9 4.04 22.54 8.95
C ALA A 9 4.33 21.03 8.99
N PRO A 10 3.35 20.16 8.76
CA PRO A 10 3.57 18.72 8.79
C PRO A 10 4.63 18.34 7.75
N TYR A 11 5.63 17.59 8.16
CA TYR A 11 6.75 17.17 7.31
C TYR A 11 6.93 15.65 7.37
N VAL A 12 7.56 15.10 6.34
CA VAL A 12 7.91 13.68 6.29
C VAL A 12 9.24 13.46 6.98
N GLU A 13 9.21 12.74 8.09
CA GLU A 13 10.38 12.37 8.88
C GLU A 13 10.95 11.04 8.36
N THR A 14 12.27 10.98 8.13
CA THR A 14 12.97 9.72 7.87
C THR A 14 13.43 9.11 9.18
N VAL A 15 12.76 8.05 9.63
CA VAL A 15 13.02 7.39 10.93
C VAL A 15 14.12 6.33 10.80
N ARG A 16 14.11 5.56 9.71
CA ARG A 16 15.06 4.49 9.44
C ARG A 16 15.27 4.33 7.94
N VAL A 17 16.47 3.95 7.52
CA VAL A 17 16.84 3.72 6.12
C VAL A 17 17.38 2.31 5.95
N GLN A 18 16.76 1.54 5.05
CA GLN A 18 17.29 0.26 4.57
C GLN A 18 18.57 0.51 3.76
N LYS A 19 19.62 -0.23 4.08
CA LYS A 19 20.88 -0.17 3.34
C LYS A 19 20.81 -1.06 2.10
N ILE A 20 20.30 -0.51 1.02
CA ILE A 20 20.19 -1.20 -0.26
C ILE A 20 20.64 -0.27 -1.39
N GLU A 21 21.49 -0.79 -2.26
CA GLU A 21 21.95 -0.12 -3.47
C GLU A 21 21.22 -0.69 -4.68
N SER A 22 20.69 0.18 -5.54
CA SER A 22 20.05 -0.21 -6.81
C SER A 22 19.03 -1.35 -6.70
N PRO A 23 17.94 -1.19 -5.92
CA PRO A 23 16.92 -2.21 -5.83
C PRO A 23 16.23 -2.40 -7.19
N ILE A 24 15.92 -3.64 -7.55
CA ILE A 24 15.11 -3.95 -8.73
C ILE A 24 13.65 -3.59 -8.44
N TYR A 25 13.20 -3.89 -7.23
CA TYR A 25 11.83 -3.71 -6.82
C TYR A 25 11.74 -2.92 -5.51
N SER A 26 10.79 -1.99 -5.43
CA SER A 26 10.39 -1.35 -4.16
C SER A 26 8.94 -1.71 -3.83
N VAL A 27 8.66 -2.00 -2.56
CA VAL A 27 7.30 -2.19 -2.07
C VAL A 27 7.00 -1.17 -0.99
N VAL A 28 5.97 -0.36 -1.22
CA VAL A 28 5.46 0.66 -0.30
C VAL A 28 4.32 0.08 0.52
N VAL A 29 4.47 0.09 1.84
CA VAL A 29 3.50 -0.43 2.82
C VAL A 29 3.02 0.74 3.69
N PRO A 30 1.82 1.31 3.41
CA PRO A 30 1.27 2.38 4.23
C PRO A 30 0.68 1.81 5.52
N VAL A 31 0.92 2.46 6.64
CA VAL A 31 0.35 2.12 7.95
C VAL A 31 -0.18 3.37 8.64
N GLY A 32 -1.25 3.22 9.43
CA GLY A 32 -1.79 4.28 10.27
C GLY A 32 -2.41 3.67 11.52
N ASN A 33 -1.84 3.93 12.69
CA ASN A 33 -2.24 3.32 13.95
C ASN A 33 -2.32 1.78 13.92
N LEU A 34 -1.50 1.15 13.08
CA LEU A 34 -1.45 -0.30 12.87
C LEU A 34 -0.06 -0.83 13.24
N TYR A 35 -0.02 -1.92 14.01
CA TYR A 35 1.18 -2.61 14.46
C TYR A 35 0.87 -4.09 14.78
N GLY A 36 1.87 -4.84 15.26
CA GLY A 36 1.71 -6.24 15.70
C GLY A 36 1.56 -7.24 14.56
N ALA A 37 0.74 -8.26 14.75
CA ALA A 37 0.71 -9.46 13.92
C ALA A 37 0.46 -9.19 12.42
N ARG A 38 -0.50 -8.33 12.08
CA ARG A 38 -0.81 -8.04 10.67
C ARG A 38 0.38 -7.46 9.93
N VAL A 39 1.02 -6.43 10.49
CA VAL A 39 2.21 -5.78 9.91
C VAL A 39 3.37 -6.77 9.88
N ARG A 40 3.60 -7.51 10.97
CA ARG A 40 4.66 -8.53 11.04
C ARG A 40 4.52 -9.58 9.93
N ASN A 41 3.32 -10.12 9.72
CA ASN A 41 3.06 -11.14 8.70
C ASN A 41 3.25 -10.58 7.29
N CYS A 42 2.80 -9.36 7.04
CA CYS A 42 3.03 -8.65 5.78
C CYS A 42 4.53 -8.53 5.48
N LEU A 43 5.31 -7.95 6.40
CA LEU A 43 6.75 -7.77 6.20
C LEU A 43 7.50 -9.10 6.13
N ARG A 44 7.10 -10.11 6.91
CA ARG A 44 7.67 -11.44 6.80
C ARG A 44 7.45 -12.04 5.41
N SER A 45 6.28 -11.85 4.82
CA SER A 45 6.01 -12.29 3.45
C SER A 45 6.87 -11.57 2.41
N LEU A 46 7.23 -10.30 2.64
CA LEU A 46 8.16 -9.56 1.79
C LEU A 46 9.59 -10.05 1.91
N GLN A 47 10.06 -10.40 3.12
CA GLN A 47 11.38 -11.02 3.29
C GLN A 47 11.53 -12.37 2.56
N LEU A 48 10.43 -13.05 2.32
CA LEU A 48 10.40 -14.37 1.66
C LEU A 48 10.23 -14.27 0.14
N GLN A 49 10.16 -13.08 -0.43
CA GLN A 49 10.06 -12.91 -1.88
C GLN A 49 11.35 -13.33 -2.59
N THR A 50 11.18 -13.94 -3.76
CA THR A 50 12.29 -14.48 -4.56
C THR A 50 12.74 -13.53 -5.68
N VAL A 51 12.45 -12.24 -5.55
CA VAL A 51 12.65 -11.23 -6.61
C VAL A 51 14.09 -10.71 -6.73
N GLY A 52 14.98 -11.04 -5.84
CA GLY A 52 16.33 -10.49 -5.78
C GLY A 52 16.42 -9.24 -4.91
N SER A 53 16.96 -8.12 -5.42
CA SER A 53 17.15 -6.90 -4.63
C SER A 53 15.82 -6.18 -4.40
N LEU A 54 15.29 -6.22 -3.17
CA LEU A 54 14.00 -5.68 -2.75
C LEU A 54 14.17 -4.57 -1.71
N GLU A 55 13.70 -3.36 -2.04
CA GLU A 55 13.50 -2.27 -1.09
C GLU A 55 12.11 -2.36 -0.47
N VAL A 56 12.03 -2.30 0.85
CA VAL A 56 10.77 -2.24 1.59
C VAL A 56 10.65 -0.88 2.26
N ILE A 57 9.57 -0.16 1.97
CA ILE A 57 9.29 1.19 2.49
C ILE A 57 8.00 1.15 3.30
N VAL A 58 8.10 1.36 4.60
CA VAL A 58 6.94 1.52 5.49
C VAL A 58 6.67 3.01 5.66
N VAL A 59 5.42 3.42 5.45
CA VAL A 59 4.99 4.81 5.64
C VAL A 59 4.01 4.88 6.80
N ASP A 60 4.45 5.44 7.92
CA ASP A 60 3.64 5.68 9.12
C ASP A 60 2.91 7.02 9.00
N TYR A 61 1.64 6.97 8.62
CA TYR A 61 0.79 8.14 8.44
C TYR A 61 -0.12 8.37 9.66
N GLY A 62 0.15 9.42 10.41
CA GLY A 62 -0.73 9.89 11.48
C GLY A 62 -0.86 8.96 12.70
N SER A 63 0.06 8.02 12.91
CA SER A 63 0.04 7.22 14.13
C SER A 63 0.28 8.07 15.35
N THR A 64 -0.48 7.78 16.43
CA THR A 64 -0.21 8.36 17.74
C THR A 64 1.23 8.04 18.18
N PRO A 65 1.85 8.84 19.07
CA PRO A 65 3.19 8.55 19.58
C PRO A 65 3.31 7.13 20.17
N GLU A 66 2.26 6.64 20.82
CA GLU A 66 2.24 5.30 21.39
C GLU A 66 2.19 4.23 20.30
N ASN A 67 1.27 4.35 19.33
CA ASN A 67 1.14 3.39 18.24
C ASN A 67 2.40 3.39 17.34
N HIS A 68 3.03 4.56 17.15
CA HIS A 68 4.33 4.64 16.48
C HIS A 68 5.40 3.83 17.21
N ARG A 69 5.52 3.96 18.54
CA ARG A 69 6.47 3.15 19.32
C ARG A 69 6.20 1.65 19.16
N GLN A 70 4.94 1.22 19.24
CA GLN A 70 4.56 -0.19 19.02
C GLN A 70 4.85 -0.67 17.59
N LEU A 71 4.65 0.21 16.60
CA LEU A 71 5.04 -0.06 15.23
C LEU A 71 6.56 -0.27 15.13
N MET A 72 7.37 0.61 15.71
CA MET A 72 8.84 0.49 15.65
C MET A 72 9.34 -0.81 16.31
N VAL A 73 8.72 -1.24 17.43
CA VAL A 73 8.98 -2.58 18.02
C VAL A 73 8.62 -3.70 17.05
N THR A 74 7.45 -3.60 16.40
CA THR A 74 7.01 -4.58 15.39
C THR A 74 7.99 -4.68 14.22
N LEU A 75 8.59 -3.54 13.81
CA LEU A 75 9.50 -3.44 12.68
C LEU A 75 10.95 -3.82 13.00
N GLU A 76 11.31 -3.98 14.28
CA GLU A 76 12.71 -4.23 14.69
C GLU A 76 13.39 -5.40 13.93
N PRO A 77 12.74 -6.57 13.72
CA PRO A 77 13.36 -7.70 13.04
C PRO A 77 13.41 -7.58 11.51
N PHE A 78 12.91 -6.48 10.93
CA PHE A 78 12.80 -6.30 9.49
C PHE A 78 13.72 -5.20 8.96
N ASP A 79 14.47 -5.48 7.89
CA ASP A 79 15.24 -4.46 7.18
C ASP A 79 14.32 -3.71 6.22
N CYS A 80 13.94 -2.49 6.60
CA CYS A 80 13.05 -1.62 5.83
C CYS A 80 13.36 -0.14 6.07
N THR A 81 13.08 0.71 5.09
CA THR A 81 13.03 2.16 5.26
C THR A 81 11.72 2.55 5.92
N VAL A 82 11.77 3.47 6.88
CA VAL A 82 10.56 3.97 7.57
C VAL A 82 10.49 5.47 7.43
N PHE A 83 9.43 5.94 6.78
CA PHE A 83 9.03 7.34 6.75
C PHE A 83 7.85 7.56 7.67
N ARG A 84 7.91 8.61 8.49
CA ARG A 84 6.83 9.02 9.37
C ARG A 84 6.25 10.35 8.92
N PHE A 85 4.93 10.44 8.87
CA PHE A 85 4.20 11.68 8.65
C PHE A 85 3.31 11.96 9.85
N PRO A 86 3.79 12.76 10.83
CA PRO A 86 3.07 13.02 12.08
C PRO A 86 1.96 14.06 11.84
N THR A 87 0.79 13.60 11.42
CA THR A 87 -0.38 14.44 11.19
C THR A 87 -1.55 14.03 12.08
N LYS A 88 -2.46 14.98 12.35
CA LYS A 88 -3.77 14.75 12.97
C LYS A 88 -4.89 14.66 11.94
N ASP A 89 -4.56 14.86 10.67
CA ASP A 89 -5.53 14.75 9.58
C ASP A 89 -6.09 13.33 9.49
N ALA A 90 -7.27 13.24 8.92
CA ALA A 90 -7.88 11.95 8.62
C ALA A 90 -6.93 11.11 7.74
N TRP A 91 -6.97 9.80 7.93
CA TRP A 91 -6.24 8.85 7.09
C TRP A 91 -6.41 9.17 5.60
N SER A 92 -5.32 9.13 4.86
CA SER A 92 -5.35 9.26 3.40
C SER A 92 -4.53 8.13 2.77
N MET A 93 -5.22 7.17 2.16
CA MET A 93 -4.59 6.06 1.44
C MET A 93 -3.71 6.60 0.29
N SER A 94 -4.21 7.58 -0.45
CA SER A 94 -3.50 8.23 -1.55
C SER A 94 -2.19 8.87 -1.10
N LEU A 95 -2.24 9.75 -0.10
CA LEU A 95 -1.04 10.47 0.37
C LEU A 95 -0.04 9.54 1.05
N SER A 96 -0.51 8.60 1.87
CA SER A 96 0.38 7.64 2.54
C SER A 96 1.16 6.77 1.54
N ARG A 97 0.51 6.29 0.48
CA ARG A 97 1.17 5.57 -0.62
C ARG A 97 2.13 6.49 -1.38
N ASN A 98 1.72 7.72 -1.69
CA ASN A 98 2.52 8.68 -2.45
C ASN A 98 3.81 9.08 -1.75
N ILE A 99 3.82 9.21 -0.43
CA ILE A 99 5.04 9.47 0.36
C ILE A 99 6.11 8.42 0.06
N GLY A 100 5.72 7.15 0.03
CA GLY A 100 6.62 6.04 -0.29
C GLY A 100 6.97 5.97 -1.78
N LEU A 101 5.96 6.06 -2.66
CA LEU A 101 6.14 6.00 -4.12
C LEU A 101 7.16 7.01 -4.63
N ARG A 102 7.10 8.24 -4.15
CA ARG A 102 8.02 9.30 -4.56
C ARG A 102 9.46 9.03 -4.14
N ARG A 103 9.66 8.33 -3.03
CA ARG A 103 10.96 8.02 -2.42
C ARG A 103 11.54 6.67 -2.81
N ALA A 104 10.72 5.83 -3.44
CA ALA A 104 11.12 4.51 -3.92
C ALA A 104 12.25 4.61 -4.94
N LYS A 105 13.23 3.69 -4.87
CA LYS A 105 14.42 3.65 -5.71
C LYS A 105 14.38 2.53 -6.75
N GLY A 106 13.53 1.52 -6.55
CA GLY A 106 13.40 0.37 -7.45
C GLY A 106 12.99 0.76 -8.86
N GLU A 107 13.41 -0.02 -9.83
CA GLU A 107 12.99 0.13 -11.24
C GLU A 107 11.47 -0.08 -11.37
N TYR A 108 10.93 -1.02 -10.60
CA TYR A 108 9.49 -1.27 -10.45
C TYR A 108 9.06 -0.99 -9.02
N VAL A 109 7.87 -0.43 -8.84
CA VAL A 109 7.36 -0.09 -7.51
C VAL A 109 5.95 -0.65 -7.35
N ALA A 110 5.73 -1.34 -6.24
CA ALA A 110 4.40 -1.75 -5.82
C ALA A 110 3.94 -1.01 -4.56
N THR A 111 2.62 -0.89 -4.41
CA THR A 111 1.97 -0.63 -3.14
C THR A 111 1.34 -1.92 -2.62
N LEU A 112 1.44 -2.17 -1.33
CA LEU A 112 0.87 -3.33 -0.65
C LEU A 112 0.23 -2.89 0.66
N ASP A 113 -1.03 -3.26 0.89
CA ASP A 113 -1.68 -2.97 2.17
C ASP A 113 -1.04 -3.77 3.31
N ALA A 114 -0.88 -3.12 4.48
CA ALA A 114 -0.10 -3.65 5.60
C ALA A 114 -0.71 -4.89 6.29
N ASP A 115 -1.91 -5.26 5.91
CA ASP A 115 -2.62 -6.46 6.35
C ASP A 115 -2.64 -7.57 5.30
N CYS A 116 -1.82 -7.45 4.27
CA CYS A 116 -1.71 -8.42 3.19
C CYS A 116 -0.45 -9.30 3.31
N VAL A 117 -0.57 -10.57 2.96
CA VAL A 117 0.49 -11.57 2.95
C VAL A 117 0.69 -12.09 1.53
N LEU A 118 1.84 -11.83 0.93
CA LEU A 118 2.17 -12.29 -0.42
C LEU A 118 2.72 -13.72 -0.43
N MET A 119 2.35 -14.54 -1.41
CA MET A 119 3.08 -15.77 -1.72
C MET A 119 4.50 -15.46 -2.24
N PRO A 120 5.50 -16.34 -2.01
CA PRO A 120 6.92 -16.01 -2.20
C PRO A 120 7.34 -15.60 -3.61
N ILE A 121 6.61 -16.03 -4.64
CA ILE A 121 6.98 -15.79 -6.04
C ILE A 121 6.24 -14.60 -6.69
N VAL A 122 5.33 -13.94 -5.96
CA VAL A 122 4.46 -12.89 -6.54
C VAL A 122 5.27 -11.76 -7.15
N LEU A 123 6.26 -11.20 -6.45
CA LEU A 123 7.05 -10.09 -7.00
C LEU A 123 7.94 -10.53 -8.17
N LYS A 124 8.46 -11.76 -8.16
CA LYS A 124 9.21 -12.29 -9.32
C LYS A 124 8.30 -12.48 -10.53
N PHE A 125 7.10 -12.96 -10.32
CA PHE A 125 6.11 -13.13 -11.39
C PHE A 125 5.71 -11.78 -11.99
N THR A 126 5.40 -10.78 -11.17
CA THR A 126 5.07 -9.42 -11.66
C THR A 126 6.26 -8.76 -12.35
N LEU A 127 7.48 -8.98 -11.87
CA LEU A 127 8.71 -8.51 -12.54
C LEU A 127 8.85 -9.08 -13.95
N ASN A 128 8.56 -10.36 -14.15
CA ASN A 128 8.61 -10.96 -15.48
C ASN A 128 7.60 -10.31 -16.43
N ILE A 129 6.37 -10.06 -15.96
CA ILE A 129 5.34 -9.36 -16.73
C ILE A 129 5.80 -7.95 -17.11
N HIS A 130 6.37 -7.19 -16.16
CA HIS A 130 6.88 -5.83 -16.41
C HIS A 130 7.99 -5.78 -17.46
N ARG A 131 8.84 -6.82 -17.51
CA ARG A 131 9.95 -6.91 -18.48
C ARG A 131 9.48 -7.16 -19.90
N GLU A 132 8.29 -7.71 -20.08
CA GLU A 132 7.70 -7.92 -21.40
C GLU A 132 7.07 -6.62 -21.94
N THR A 133 6.28 -5.94 -21.11
CA THR A 133 5.55 -4.72 -21.49
C THR A 133 5.28 -3.87 -20.25
N PRO A 134 5.39 -2.54 -20.33
CA PRO A 134 5.01 -1.66 -19.21
C PRO A 134 3.53 -1.85 -18.85
N ARG A 135 3.27 -2.23 -17.60
CA ARG A 135 1.90 -2.50 -17.11
C ARG A 135 1.63 -1.90 -15.74
N LEU A 136 0.39 -1.47 -15.54
CA LEU A 136 -0.17 -1.32 -14.20
C LEU A 136 -0.75 -2.68 -13.82
N ILE A 137 -0.02 -3.43 -12.99
CA ILE A 137 -0.42 -4.76 -12.52
C ILE A 137 -1.21 -4.62 -11.24
N MET A 138 -2.37 -5.29 -11.19
CA MET A 138 -3.27 -5.34 -10.04
C MET A 138 -3.57 -6.78 -9.68
N MET A 139 -3.79 -7.04 -8.41
CA MET A 139 -4.24 -8.34 -7.91
C MET A 139 -5.42 -8.14 -6.96
N ALA A 140 -6.38 -9.04 -7.04
CA ALA A 140 -7.43 -9.15 -6.03
C ALA A 140 -7.03 -10.14 -4.93
N PRO A 141 -7.30 -9.84 -3.66
CA PRO A 141 -6.91 -10.68 -2.53
C PRO A 141 -7.82 -11.88 -2.33
N TYR A 142 -7.25 -12.88 -1.66
CA TYR A 142 -7.98 -13.94 -0.99
C TYR A 142 -8.18 -13.53 0.48
N TYR A 143 -9.41 -13.32 0.90
CA TYR A 143 -9.72 -12.92 2.27
C TYR A 143 -9.68 -14.11 3.20
N LEU A 144 -8.84 -14.01 4.23
CA LEU A 144 -8.80 -14.98 5.32
C LEU A 144 -10.06 -14.81 6.18
N ASP A 145 -10.56 -15.94 6.70
CA ASP A 145 -11.67 -15.96 7.63
C ASP A 145 -11.30 -15.35 8.99
N GLU A 146 -12.29 -14.83 9.73
CA GLU A 146 -12.09 -14.28 11.07
C GLU A 146 -11.57 -15.30 12.11
N ASN A 147 -11.77 -16.57 11.85
CA ASN A 147 -11.28 -17.66 12.69
C ASN A 147 -9.79 -17.98 12.45
N VAL A 148 -9.13 -17.33 11.49
CA VAL A 148 -7.69 -17.49 11.30
C VAL A 148 -6.96 -16.65 12.34
N GLU A 149 -6.32 -17.32 13.30
CA GLU A 149 -5.53 -16.70 14.36
C GLU A 149 -4.23 -16.12 13.77
N ILE A 150 -4.31 -14.88 13.30
CA ILE A 150 -3.19 -14.20 12.60
C ILE A 150 -1.95 -14.03 13.46
N GLU A 151 -2.08 -13.97 14.79
CA GLU A 151 -0.99 -13.90 15.75
C GLU A 151 -0.04 -15.11 15.67
N TYR A 152 -0.58 -16.25 15.28
CA TYR A 152 0.16 -17.54 15.19
C TYR A 152 0.58 -17.91 13.78
N ILE A 153 0.38 -17.04 12.80
CA ILE A 153 0.90 -17.27 11.45
C ILE A 153 2.43 -17.28 11.51
N ASN A 154 3.03 -18.40 11.07
CA ASN A 154 4.46 -18.60 11.01
C ASN A 154 4.90 -18.91 9.58
N LEU A 155 5.27 -17.87 8.83
CA LEU A 155 5.77 -18.01 7.47
C LEU A 155 7.26 -18.41 7.47
N PRO A 156 7.72 -19.29 6.55
CA PRO A 156 6.98 -19.81 5.38
C PRO A 156 6.14 -21.06 5.64
N ARG A 157 6.20 -21.68 6.83
CA ARG A 157 5.54 -22.97 7.15
C ARG A 157 4.04 -22.94 6.86
N ASP A 158 3.37 -21.84 7.12
CA ASP A 158 1.91 -21.76 7.08
C ASP A 158 1.34 -21.39 5.70
N TYR A 159 2.15 -21.20 4.66
CA TYR A 159 1.64 -20.90 3.32
C TYR A 159 0.69 -21.98 2.80
N GLU A 160 1.01 -23.26 3.02
CA GLU A 160 0.12 -24.36 2.61
C GLU A 160 -1.21 -24.33 3.37
N ARG A 161 -1.20 -24.02 4.65
CA ARG A 161 -2.40 -23.86 5.47
C ARG A 161 -3.26 -22.69 4.97
N LEU A 162 -2.67 -21.54 4.63
CA LEU A 162 -3.37 -20.40 4.08
C LEU A 162 -4.00 -20.72 2.73
N ARG A 163 -3.31 -21.51 1.89
CA ARG A 163 -3.81 -21.99 0.60
C ARG A 163 -4.98 -22.96 0.76
N ALA A 164 -4.88 -23.91 1.69
CA ALA A 164 -5.86 -24.95 1.91
C ALA A 164 -7.12 -24.48 2.64
N GLY A 165 -7.07 -23.36 3.35
CA GLY A 165 -8.12 -22.82 4.19
C GLY A 165 -9.34 -22.27 3.44
N ASN A 166 -9.44 -22.46 2.12
CA ASN A 166 -10.53 -22.00 1.27
C ASN A 166 -10.88 -20.50 1.44
N PRO A 167 -9.90 -19.59 1.35
CA PRO A 167 -10.13 -18.18 1.52
C PRO A 167 -11.02 -17.62 0.40
N ARG A 168 -11.87 -16.63 0.73
CA ARG A 168 -12.81 -16.04 -0.21
C ARG A 168 -12.10 -15.07 -1.16
N TYR A 169 -12.13 -15.34 -2.45
CA TYR A 169 -11.64 -14.43 -3.48
C TYR A 169 -12.62 -13.27 -3.75
N LEU A 170 -12.13 -12.03 -3.78
CA LEU A 170 -12.93 -10.84 -4.08
C LEU A 170 -12.43 -10.11 -5.32
N LYS A 171 -12.89 -10.52 -6.48
CA LYS A 171 -12.49 -10.02 -7.81
C LYS A 171 -12.48 -8.47 -7.95
N ARG A 172 -13.31 -7.75 -7.21
CA ARG A 172 -13.44 -6.28 -7.32
C ARG A 172 -12.52 -5.49 -6.38
N SER A 173 -11.80 -6.14 -5.49
CA SER A 173 -10.92 -5.49 -4.51
C SER A 173 -9.47 -5.49 -5.01
N ILE A 174 -9.16 -4.68 -6.01
CA ILE A 174 -7.85 -4.70 -6.70
C ILE A 174 -6.80 -3.76 -6.10
N GLY A 175 -7.19 -2.88 -5.18
CA GLY A 175 -6.31 -1.83 -4.63
C GLY A 175 -5.28 -2.31 -3.61
N GLY A 176 -5.43 -3.52 -3.04
CA GLY A 176 -4.54 -4.05 -2.01
C GLY A 176 -3.12 -4.37 -2.49
N PHE A 177 -2.95 -4.61 -3.79
CA PHE A 177 -1.65 -4.73 -4.47
C PHE A 177 -1.73 -4.08 -5.85
N MET A 178 -0.88 -3.08 -6.08
CA MET A 178 -0.74 -2.42 -7.38
C MET A 178 0.74 -2.19 -7.68
N SER A 179 1.19 -2.53 -8.88
CA SER A 179 2.59 -2.42 -9.30
C SER A 179 2.73 -1.83 -10.69
N ALA A 180 3.71 -0.93 -10.87
CA ALA A 180 4.04 -0.35 -12.17
C ALA A 180 5.52 0.04 -12.24
N PRO A 181 6.07 0.34 -13.44
CA PRO A 181 7.38 0.96 -13.58
C PRO A 181 7.46 2.26 -12.78
N ARG A 182 8.59 2.50 -12.10
CA ARG A 182 8.81 3.73 -11.33
C ARG A 182 8.64 4.98 -12.19
N SER A 183 9.12 4.94 -13.42
CA SER A 183 8.97 6.05 -14.38
C SER A 183 7.51 6.45 -14.59
N TRP A 184 6.60 5.48 -14.67
CA TRP A 184 5.18 5.75 -14.79
C TRP A 184 4.56 6.34 -13.51
N TRP A 185 4.91 5.83 -12.32
CA TRP A 185 4.48 6.43 -11.07
C TRP A 185 4.87 7.91 -10.96
N LEU A 186 6.09 8.25 -11.40
CA LEU A 186 6.58 9.63 -11.41
C LEU A 186 5.86 10.47 -12.48
N LYS A 187 5.60 9.91 -13.67
CA LYS A 187 4.86 10.57 -14.75
C LYS A 187 3.45 10.98 -14.31
N VAL A 188 2.71 10.06 -13.70
CA VAL A 188 1.31 10.29 -13.27
C VAL A 188 1.20 10.98 -11.92
N ARG A 189 2.31 11.13 -11.21
CA ARG A 189 2.40 11.70 -9.85
C ARG A 189 1.57 10.94 -8.81
N GLY A 190 1.68 9.60 -8.84
CA GLY A 190 1.04 8.72 -7.87
C GLY A 190 -0.49 8.74 -7.87
N PHE A 191 -1.09 8.48 -6.73
CA PHE A 191 -2.54 8.54 -6.49
C PHE A 191 -3.02 9.98 -6.31
N ASP A 192 -4.30 10.24 -6.56
CA ASP A 192 -4.89 11.57 -6.37
C ASP A 192 -5.03 11.91 -4.86
N GLU A 193 -4.24 12.86 -4.38
CA GLU A 193 -4.18 13.25 -2.95
C GLU A 193 -5.42 14.01 -2.45
N ARG A 194 -6.29 14.44 -3.37
CA ARG A 194 -7.60 15.01 -3.01
C ARG A 194 -8.54 13.95 -2.45
N MET A 195 -8.33 12.67 -2.82
CA MET A 195 -9.09 11.55 -2.28
C MET A 195 -8.60 11.22 -0.87
N LYS A 196 -9.50 11.37 0.10
CA LYS A 196 -9.23 11.14 1.52
C LYS A 196 -9.81 9.81 1.97
N MET A 197 -9.37 9.35 3.15
CA MET A 197 -9.70 8.03 3.68
C MET A 197 -9.29 6.94 2.72
N TYR A 198 -10.24 6.25 2.11
CA TYR A 198 -10.01 5.20 1.11
C TYR A 198 -11.19 5.14 0.12
N GLY A 199 -10.96 4.45 -0.99
CA GLY A 199 -11.96 4.19 -2.02
C GLY A 199 -11.87 5.16 -3.20
N CYS A 200 -12.02 4.60 -4.38
CA CYS A 200 -11.92 5.21 -5.68
C CYS A 200 -10.50 5.54 -6.19
N GLU A 201 -9.47 5.61 -5.33
CA GLU A 201 -8.10 5.95 -5.72
C GLU A 201 -7.47 4.92 -6.66
N ASP A 202 -7.75 3.64 -6.43
CA ASP A 202 -7.36 2.51 -7.28
C ASP A 202 -8.05 2.58 -8.65
N GLY A 203 -9.37 2.74 -8.64
CA GLY A 203 -10.14 2.88 -9.87
C GLY A 203 -9.84 4.16 -10.66
N ASP A 204 -9.41 5.26 -10.02
CA ASP A 204 -8.90 6.45 -10.69
C ASP A 204 -7.57 6.14 -11.40
N LEU A 205 -6.68 5.44 -10.71
CA LEU A 205 -5.39 5.05 -11.27
C LEU A 205 -5.55 4.11 -12.48
N CYS A 206 -6.45 3.11 -12.38
CA CYS A 206 -6.77 2.23 -13.52
C CYS A 206 -7.25 3.01 -14.74
N ARG A 207 -8.17 3.97 -14.53
CA ARG A 207 -8.66 4.82 -15.62
C ARG A 207 -7.56 5.68 -16.25
N ARG A 208 -6.60 6.16 -15.46
CA ARG A 208 -5.45 6.90 -15.99
C ARG A 208 -4.53 6.02 -16.83
N ALA A 209 -4.37 4.76 -16.45
CA ALA A 209 -3.63 3.79 -17.26
C ALA A 209 -4.38 3.39 -18.54
N GLU A 210 -5.73 3.36 -18.53
CA GLU A 210 -6.54 3.09 -19.74
C GLU A 210 -6.39 4.16 -20.82
N ILE A 211 -6.14 5.41 -20.42
CA ILE A 211 -6.00 6.54 -21.38
C ILE A 211 -4.54 6.89 -21.70
N ASP A 212 -3.57 6.28 -21.03
CA ASP A 212 -2.14 6.50 -21.27
C ASP A 212 -1.60 5.42 -22.21
N PRO A 213 -1.18 5.78 -23.45
CA PRO A 213 -0.70 4.79 -24.43
C PRO A 213 0.63 4.13 -24.05
N GLU A 214 1.31 4.58 -23.01
CA GLU A 214 2.61 4.04 -22.57
C GLU A 214 2.48 2.89 -21.57
N ILE A 215 1.28 2.57 -21.11
CA ILE A 215 1.04 1.52 -20.11
C ILE A 215 -0.27 0.78 -20.38
N GLU A 216 -0.31 -0.49 -20.00
CA GLU A 216 -1.52 -1.31 -20.06
C GLU A 216 -1.99 -1.70 -18.67
N ASN A 217 -3.31 -1.75 -18.45
CA ASN A 217 -3.88 -2.38 -17.26
C ASN A 217 -3.75 -3.90 -17.35
N TYR A 218 -3.29 -4.53 -16.29
CA TYR A 218 -3.18 -5.98 -16.20
C TYR A 218 -3.67 -6.48 -14.84
N VAL A 219 -4.77 -7.22 -14.84
CA VAL A 219 -5.30 -7.84 -13.63
C VAL A 219 -4.87 -9.29 -13.58
N ILE A 220 -4.15 -9.67 -12.51
CA ILE A 220 -3.85 -11.08 -12.24
C ILE A 220 -5.11 -11.72 -11.68
N GLU A 221 -5.74 -12.58 -12.47
CA GLU A 221 -7.00 -13.24 -12.12
C GLU A 221 -6.80 -14.46 -11.21
N GLU A 222 -7.89 -14.90 -10.58
CA GLU A 222 -7.96 -16.04 -9.64
C GLU A 222 -7.25 -17.31 -10.11
N ASN A 223 -7.36 -17.61 -11.40
CA ASN A 223 -6.88 -18.85 -11.99
C ASN A 223 -5.48 -18.78 -12.62
N CYS A 224 -4.73 -17.68 -12.36
CA CYS A 224 -3.42 -17.50 -12.99
C CYS A 224 -2.45 -18.63 -12.59
N ALA A 225 -2.26 -18.87 -11.31
CA ALA A 225 -1.56 -20.02 -10.73
C ALA A 225 -1.78 -20.06 -9.21
N PRO A 226 -1.80 -21.24 -8.57
CA PRO A 226 -2.00 -21.37 -7.13
C PRO A 226 -0.97 -20.61 -6.28
N ASP A 227 0.24 -20.43 -6.81
CA ASP A 227 1.34 -19.77 -6.13
C ASP A 227 1.38 -18.24 -6.37
N ILE A 228 0.52 -17.73 -7.26
CA ILE A 228 0.39 -16.30 -7.54
C ILE A 228 -0.83 -15.77 -6.81
N ARG A 229 -0.69 -15.65 -5.50
CA ARG A 229 -1.78 -15.21 -4.61
C ARG A 229 -1.24 -14.25 -3.56
N PHE A 230 -2.16 -13.43 -3.03
CA PHE A 230 -1.94 -12.78 -1.74
C PHE A 230 -3.21 -12.87 -0.89
N TYR A 231 -3.01 -12.86 0.42
CA TYR A 231 -4.06 -13.07 1.40
C TYR A 231 -4.26 -11.80 2.19
N HIS A 232 -5.51 -11.33 2.28
CA HIS A 232 -5.88 -10.22 3.15
C HIS A 232 -6.26 -10.81 4.52
N GLN A 233 -5.54 -10.40 5.55
CA GLN A 233 -5.78 -10.83 6.93
C GLN A 233 -7.07 -10.16 7.43
N TRP A 234 -7.94 -10.95 8.08
CA TRP A 234 -9.21 -10.45 8.53
C TRP A 234 -9.06 -9.32 9.56
N HIS A 235 -9.90 -8.32 9.44
CA HIS A 235 -10.13 -7.26 10.43
C HIS A 235 -11.52 -6.65 10.24
N PRO A 236 -12.11 -6.02 11.30
CA PRO A 236 -13.36 -5.31 11.16
C PRO A 236 -13.29 -4.21 10.07
N PRO A 237 -14.32 -4.03 9.24
CA PRO A 237 -14.35 -2.99 8.22
C PRO A 237 -14.15 -1.58 8.82
N MET A 238 -13.44 -0.69 8.11
CA MET A 238 -13.18 0.68 8.56
C MET A 238 -14.47 1.47 8.84
N ARG A 239 -15.53 1.24 8.08
CA ARG A 239 -16.86 1.85 8.28
C ARG A 239 -17.47 1.56 9.66
N LEU A 240 -17.04 0.46 10.30
CA LEU A 240 -17.45 0.09 11.64
C LEU A 240 -16.53 0.70 12.72
N HIS A 241 -15.54 1.47 12.32
CA HIS A 241 -14.62 2.10 13.28
C HIS A 241 -15.35 3.20 14.06
N LYS A 242 -15.52 3.02 15.36
CA LYS A 242 -16.31 3.89 16.24
C LYS A 242 -15.88 5.36 16.21
N ALA A 243 -14.60 5.65 15.94
CA ALA A 243 -14.07 7.01 15.92
C ALA A 243 -14.44 7.81 14.66
N ILE A 244 -14.76 7.14 13.54
CA ILE A 244 -15.02 7.81 12.25
C ILE A 244 -16.51 7.82 11.95
N GLY A 245 -17.20 6.70 12.19
CA GLY A 245 -18.61 6.50 11.88
C GLY A 245 -18.89 6.21 10.40
N GLU A 246 -19.90 5.41 10.16
CA GLU A 246 -20.27 4.95 8.81
C GLU A 246 -20.70 6.10 7.88
N GLU A 247 -21.44 7.06 8.41
CA GLU A 247 -21.93 8.22 7.63
C GLU A 247 -20.76 9.07 7.09
N ALA A 248 -19.74 9.34 7.92
CA ALA A 248 -18.58 10.11 7.51
C ALA A 248 -17.77 9.39 6.42
N VAL A 249 -17.62 8.06 6.54
CA VAL A 249 -16.95 7.24 5.53
C VAL A 249 -17.71 7.24 4.21
N ASN A 250 -19.04 7.07 4.24
CA ASN A 250 -19.88 7.06 3.05
C ASN A 250 -19.85 8.42 2.34
N ARG A 251 -19.95 9.52 3.09
CA ARG A 251 -19.84 10.88 2.54
C ARG A 251 -18.50 11.12 1.86
N GLN A 252 -17.40 10.68 2.50
CA GLN A 252 -16.08 10.81 1.89
C GLN A 252 -15.95 9.98 0.61
N TYR A 253 -16.50 8.77 0.59
CA TYR A 253 -16.53 7.92 -0.61
C TYR A 253 -17.27 8.60 -1.77
N GLU A 254 -18.41 9.26 -1.51
CA GLU A 254 -19.14 10.05 -2.53
C GLU A 254 -18.29 11.20 -3.08
N ILE A 255 -17.58 11.92 -2.20
CA ILE A 255 -16.63 12.97 -2.61
C ILE A 255 -15.54 12.40 -3.51
N ASN A 256 -14.93 11.27 -3.13
CA ASN A 256 -13.90 10.60 -3.92
C ASN A 256 -14.43 10.19 -5.30
N GLN A 257 -15.68 9.71 -5.38
CA GLN A 257 -16.31 9.40 -6.66
C GLN A 257 -16.49 10.64 -7.56
N LEU A 258 -16.85 11.78 -6.99
CA LEU A 258 -16.98 13.04 -7.73
C LEU A 258 -15.61 13.49 -8.27
N ILE A 259 -14.56 13.43 -7.45
CA ILE A 259 -13.18 13.72 -7.87
C ILE A 259 -12.77 12.84 -9.05
N LYS A 260 -12.98 11.51 -8.92
CA LYS A 260 -12.69 10.55 -10.00
C LYS A 260 -13.38 10.89 -11.31
N LYS A 261 -14.64 11.37 -11.26
CA LYS A 261 -15.44 11.69 -12.45
C LYS A 261 -15.09 13.04 -13.06
N SER A 262 -14.56 13.99 -12.28
CA SER A 262 -14.36 15.39 -12.69
C SER A 262 -13.08 15.63 -13.48
N GLU A 263 -12.16 14.65 -13.56
CA GLU A 263 -10.84 14.85 -14.12
C GLU A 263 -10.48 13.78 -15.15
N TYR A 264 -9.87 14.21 -16.28
CA TYR A 264 -9.44 13.33 -17.37
C TYR A 264 -7.92 13.31 -17.59
N SER A 265 -7.17 14.17 -16.87
CA SER A 265 -5.71 14.17 -16.96
C SER A 265 -5.12 12.88 -16.38
N ILE A 266 -4.07 12.34 -16.98
CA ILE A 266 -3.30 11.24 -16.36
C ILE A 266 -2.51 11.70 -15.14
N ARG A 267 -2.23 13.00 -15.03
CA ARG A 267 -1.48 13.61 -13.93
C ARG A 267 -2.43 14.34 -12.98
N ARG A 268 -2.45 13.96 -11.69
CA ARG A 268 -3.42 14.50 -10.72
C ARG A 268 -2.84 15.56 -9.80
N ASN A 269 -1.67 15.34 -9.28
CA ASN A 269 -1.09 16.16 -8.23
C ASN A 269 -0.15 17.24 -8.78
N THR A 270 0.19 18.23 -7.97
CA THR A 270 1.22 19.24 -8.25
C THR A 270 2.63 18.63 -8.20
N GLY A 271 3.68 19.47 -8.39
CA GLY A 271 5.07 19.04 -8.32
C GLY A 271 5.48 18.44 -6.97
N ASP A 272 4.79 18.82 -5.91
CA ASP A 272 5.11 18.47 -4.51
C ASP A 272 4.36 17.23 -3.99
N TRP A 273 3.74 16.44 -4.87
CA TRP A 273 3.03 15.22 -4.50
C TRP A 273 3.91 14.29 -3.64
N GLY A 274 3.29 13.64 -2.67
CA GLY A 274 4.01 12.80 -1.69
C GLY A 274 4.97 13.59 -0.80
N MET A 275 4.95 14.93 -0.91
CA MET A 275 5.66 15.84 -0.02
C MET A 275 4.64 16.87 0.47
N MET A 276 4.41 16.91 1.75
CA MET A 276 3.79 18.09 2.32
C MET A 276 4.90 19.10 2.57
N VAL A 277 4.72 20.28 2.04
CA VAL A 277 5.53 21.46 2.34
C VAL A 277 4.94 22.11 3.57
#